data_ada496a0ca2459be230922d1cffb0a27
#
_entry.id   ada496a0ca2459be230922d1cffb0a27
#
_cell.length_a   1.000
_cell.length_b   1.000
_cell.length_c   1.000
_cell.angle_alpha   90.00
_cell.angle_beta   90.00
_cell.angle_gamma   90.00
#
_symmetry.space_group_name_H-M   'P 1'
#
loop_
_entity.id
_entity.type
_entity.pdbx_description
1 polymer ?
#
loop_
_entity_poly.entity_id
_entity_poly.type
_entity_poly.pdbx_seq_one_letter_code
_entity_poly.pdbx_strand_id
1 'polypeptide(L)'
;MIYFQLFWQFFKIGAVSFGGGYGMISLIRETVLDNQWLTESELMAFIAVSESTPGPLAVNMATFIGASQGGVPGAFLATMGVISPAFFIILAIVACIRNLLKYPGVKAFLAGARPCVAALILATAVTMGLSAFLGIRQTADSLNIDYVGLFIFFILVGIDIVARKAKRKKISPILMILLSACLGILCNLVTRSFA
;
A
#
# COMPACT_ATOMS: atom_id res chain seq x y z
N MET A 1 18.72 -10.76 -22.20
CA MET A 1 19.19 -10.89 -20.78
C MET A 1 18.36 -10.07 -19.79
N ILE A 2 17.45 -9.20 -20.27
CA ILE A 2 16.64 -8.32 -19.40
C ILE A 2 15.78 -9.08 -18.37
N TYR A 3 15.20 -10.20 -18.74
CA TYR A 3 14.33 -11.01 -17.87
C TYR A 3 15.03 -11.51 -16.60
N PHE A 4 16.25 -11.98 -16.72
CA PHE A 4 17.04 -12.41 -15.57
C PHE A 4 17.45 -11.22 -14.68
N GLN A 5 17.77 -10.08 -15.29
CA GLN A 5 18.08 -8.85 -14.57
C GLN A 5 16.88 -8.37 -13.77
N LEU A 6 15.70 -8.33 -14.38
CA LEU A 6 14.45 -7.97 -13.71
C LEU A 6 14.18 -8.87 -12.50
N PHE A 7 14.21 -10.19 -12.69
CA PHE A 7 14.02 -11.14 -11.58
C PHE A 7 15.04 -10.91 -10.47
N TRP A 8 16.32 -10.84 -10.80
CA TRP A 8 17.40 -10.76 -9.81
C TRP A 8 17.41 -9.44 -9.04
N GLN A 9 17.19 -8.32 -9.73
CA GLN A 9 17.15 -7.02 -9.06
C GLN A 9 15.95 -6.93 -8.12
N PHE A 10 14.77 -7.32 -8.56
CA PHE A 10 13.59 -7.34 -7.71
C PHE A 10 13.67 -8.38 -6.59
N PHE A 11 14.36 -9.49 -6.80
CA PHE A 11 14.68 -10.46 -5.74
C PHE A 11 15.54 -9.81 -4.65
N LYS A 12 16.58 -9.09 -5.01
CA LYS A 12 17.42 -8.36 -4.03
C LYS A 12 16.60 -7.33 -3.25
N ILE A 13 15.78 -6.55 -3.95
CA ILE A 13 14.89 -5.57 -3.31
C ILE A 13 13.95 -6.26 -2.32
N GLY A 14 13.30 -7.35 -2.72
CA GLY A 14 12.41 -8.12 -1.85
C GLY A 14 13.11 -8.74 -0.64
N ALA A 15 14.40 -9.13 -0.78
CA ALA A 15 15.19 -9.73 0.29
C ALA A 15 15.68 -8.73 1.33
N VAL A 16 16.01 -7.51 0.91
CA VAL A 16 16.67 -6.50 1.77
C VAL A 16 15.65 -5.50 2.34
N SER A 17 14.43 -5.45 1.80
CA SER A 17 13.44 -4.46 2.20
C SER A 17 12.93 -4.68 3.61
N PHE A 18 13.02 -3.64 4.43
CA PHE A 18 12.43 -3.55 5.76
C PHE A 18 11.50 -2.33 5.84
N GLY A 19 10.45 -2.41 6.65
CA GLY A 19 9.61 -1.25 6.94
C GLY A 19 8.42 -1.03 6.01
N GLY A 20 8.12 -1.96 5.11
CA GLY A 20 6.93 -1.89 4.24
C GLY A 20 7.17 -1.25 2.88
N GLY A 21 6.08 -1.03 2.12
CA GLY A 21 6.13 -0.63 0.72
C GLY A 21 6.86 0.67 0.43
N TYR A 22 6.73 1.67 1.30
CA TYR A 22 7.42 2.96 1.14
C TYR A 22 8.94 2.86 1.34
N GLY A 23 9.43 2.01 2.24
CA GLY A 23 10.87 1.76 2.39
C GLY A 23 11.50 1.13 1.14
N MET A 24 10.71 0.39 0.36
CA MET A 24 11.15 -0.21 -0.89
C MET A 24 11.28 0.81 -2.05
N ILE A 25 10.57 1.94 -2.00
CA ILE A 25 10.61 2.95 -3.08
C ILE A 25 12.04 3.43 -3.32
N SER A 26 12.80 3.69 -2.26
CA SER A 26 14.19 4.15 -2.37
C SER A 26 15.08 3.13 -3.09
N LEU A 27 14.94 1.85 -2.73
CA LEU A 27 15.70 0.75 -3.36
C LEU A 27 15.28 0.53 -4.81
N ILE A 28 13.98 0.62 -5.10
CA ILE A 28 13.46 0.51 -6.47
C ILE A 28 13.97 1.68 -7.30
N ARG A 29 13.93 2.91 -6.77
CA ARG A 29 14.41 4.12 -7.44
C ARG A 29 15.89 3.99 -7.81
N GLU A 30 16.75 3.66 -6.86
CA GLU A 30 18.18 3.44 -7.09
C GLU A 30 18.39 2.38 -8.17
N THR A 31 17.77 1.20 -8.02
CA THR A 31 17.91 0.11 -8.99
C THR A 31 17.48 0.49 -10.40
N VAL A 32 16.37 1.21 -10.54
CA VAL A 32 15.76 1.56 -11.84
C VAL A 32 16.58 2.62 -12.55
N LEU A 33 17.09 3.61 -11.82
CA LEU A 33 17.92 4.67 -12.38
C LEU A 33 19.32 4.18 -12.74
N ASP A 34 19.95 3.37 -11.89
CA ASP A 34 21.27 2.79 -12.14
C ASP A 34 21.30 1.87 -13.36
N ASN A 35 20.21 1.12 -13.58
CA ASN A 35 20.06 0.28 -14.76
C ASN A 35 19.49 1.02 -15.97
N GLN A 36 19.22 2.32 -15.86
CA GLN A 36 18.64 3.16 -16.92
C GLN A 36 17.33 2.58 -17.51
N TRP A 37 16.53 1.94 -16.66
CA TRP A 37 15.26 1.36 -17.10
C TRP A 37 14.19 2.41 -17.30
N LEU A 38 14.17 3.45 -16.46
CA LEU A 38 13.23 4.56 -16.52
C LEU A 38 13.96 5.86 -16.19
N THR A 39 13.40 6.96 -16.66
CA THR A 39 13.75 8.30 -16.20
C THR A 39 13.09 8.60 -14.85
N GLU A 40 13.58 9.61 -14.14
CA GLU A 40 12.99 10.06 -12.86
C GLU A 40 11.50 10.41 -13.01
N SER A 41 11.12 11.07 -14.08
CA SER A 41 9.73 11.46 -14.34
C SER A 41 8.81 10.26 -14.58
N GLU A 42 9.27 9.25 -15.33
CA GLU A 42 8.52 8.01 -15.55
C GLU A 42 8.36 7.21 -14.25
N LEU A 43 9.43 7.16 -13.45
CA LEU A 43 9.38 6.49 -12.16
C LEU A 43 8.35 7.14 -11.22
N MET A 44 8.31 8.48 -11.17
CA MET A 44 7.30 9.18 -10.36
C MET A 44 5.87 8.90 -10.84
N ALA A 45 5.66 8.81 -12.16
CA ALA A 45 4.37 8.40 -12.70
C ALA A 45 4.01 6.96 -12.29
N PHE A 46 4.97 6.02 -12.31
CA PHE A 46 4.74 4.64 -11.89
C PHE A 46 4.46 4.51 -10.39
N ILE A 47 5.11 5.32 -9.55
CA ILE A 47 4.78 5.40 -8.12
C ILE A 47 3.32 5.84 -7.94
N ALA A 48 2.90 6.93 -8.59
CA ALA A 48 1.54 7.44 -8.48
C ALA A 48 0.48 6.40 -8.94
N VAL A 49 0.73 5.71 -10.05
CA VAL A 49 -0.15 4.65 -10.55
C VAL A 49 -0.17 3.46 -9.59
N SER A 50 0.99 3.09 -9.02
CA SER A 50 1.10 1.97 -8.08
C SER A 50 0.38 2.27 -6.77
N GLU A 51 0.38 3.51 -6.30
CA GLU A 51 -0.37 3.96 -5.12
C GLU A 51 -1.90 3.96 -5.38
N SER A 52 -2.30 4.27 -6.59
CA SER A 52 -3.71 4.25 -6.99
C SER A 52 -4.25 2.82 -7.22
N THR A 53 -3.36 1.86 -7.44
CA THR A 53 -3.72 0.47 -7.72
C THR A 53 -3.87 -0.30 -6.40
N PRO A 54 -5.04 -0.95 -6.14
CA PRO A 54 -5.21 -1.73 -4.93
C PRO A 54 -4.26 -2.93 -4.89
N GLY A 55 -3.34 -2.95 -3.92
CA GLY A 55 -2.34 -4.01 -3.76
C GLY A 55 -1.08 -3.52 -3.05
N PRO A 56 -0.13 -4.43 -2.77
CA PRO A 56 1.16 -4.06 -2.20
C PRO A 56 1.96 -3.19 -3.17
N LEU A 57 2.31 -1.98 -2.76
CA LEU A 57 2.98 -0.96 -3.58
C LEU A 57 4.20 -1.53 -4.35
N ALA A 58 5.08 -2.23 -3.64
CA ALA A 58 6.29 -2.79 -4.25
C ALA A 58 6.00 -3.87 -5.32
N VAL A 59 4.94 -4.66 -5.13
CA VAL A 59 4.50 -5.66 -6.12
C VAL A 59 3.92 -4.97 -7.35
N ASN A 60 3.10 -3.93 -7.15
CA ASN A 60 2.56 -3.14 -8.25
C ASN A 60 3.68 -2.48 -9.05
N MET A 61 4.64 -1.83 -8.36
CA MET A 61 5.80 -1.23 -9.01
C MET A 61 6.65 -2.25 -9.79
N ALA A 62 6.93 -3.42 -9.19
CA ALA A 62 7.66 -4.49 -9.87
C ALA A 62 6.94 -4.94 -11.14
N THR A 63 5.62 -5.08 -11.08
CA THR A 63 4.79 -5.46 -12.22
C THR A 63 4.83 -4.40 -13.32
N PHE A 64 4.66 -3.12 -12.99
CA PHE A 64 4.67 -2.03 -13.98
C PHE A 64 6.05 -1.83 -14.60
N ILE A 65 7.11 -1.81 -13.80
CA ILE A 65 8.48 -1.68 -14.29
C ILE A 65 8.85 -2.89 -15.15
N GLY A 66 8.51 -4.10 -14.70
CA GLY A 66 8.74 -5.32 -15.47
C GLY A 66 7.99 -5.32 -16.79
N ALA A 67 6.74 -4.82 -16.81
CA ALA A 67 5.95 -4.68 -18.03
C ALA A 67 6.55 -3.68 -19.01
N SER A 68 7.05 -2.55 -18.54
CA SER A 68 7.66 -1.53 -19.39
C SER A 68 8.96 -2.02 -20.03
N GLN A 69 9.74 -2.84 -19.34
CA GLN A 69 11.05 -3.31 -19.81
C GLN A 69 11.00 -4.61 -20.62
N GLY A 70 10.03 -5.48 -20.35
CA GLY A 70 9.99 -6.80 -20.96
C GLY A 70 8.59 -7.32 -21.29
N GLY A 71 7.58 -6.42 -21.34
CA GLY A 71 6.19 -6.82 -21.58
C GLY A 71 5.65 -7.77 -20.50
N VAL A 72 4.70 -8.63 -20.87
CA VAL A 72 4.05 -9.56 -19.94
C VAL A 72 5.05 -10.52 -19.25
N PRO A 73 6.03 -11.12 -19.95
CA PRO A 73 7.04 -11.96 -19.28
C PRO A 73 7.91 -11.17 -18.29
N GLY A 74 8.24 -9.91 -18.63
CA GLY A 74 8.99 -9.03 -17.72
C GLY A 74 8.22 -8.71 -16.46
N ALA A 75 6.93 -8.39 -16.59
CA ALA A 75 6.03 -8.18 -15.46
C ALA A 75 5.98 -9.39 -14.53
N PHE A 76 5.81 -10.58 -15.10
CA PHE A 76 5.76 -11.82 -14.34
C PHE A 76 7.07 -12.09 -13.57
N LEU A 77 8.22 -11.95 -14.23
CA LEU A 77 9.51 -12.24 -13.61
C LEU A 77 9.90 -11.20 -12.55
N ALA A 78 9.63 -9.92 -12.76
CA ALA A 78 9.87 -8.89 -11.77
C ALA A 78 8.98 -9.10 -10.52
N THR A 79 7.71 -9.43 -10.73
CA THR A 79 6.76 -9.74 -9.66
C THR A 79 7.18 -10.99 -8.89
N MET A 80 7.55 -12.07 -9.57
CA MET A 80 8.08 -13.27 -8.93
C MET A 80 9.38 -12.97 -8.16
N GLY A 81 10.24 -12.12 -8.71
CA GLY A 81 11.45 -11.69 -8.03
C GLY A 81 11.16 -11.06 -6.67
N VAL A 82 10.31 -10.05 -6.61
CA VAL A 82 10.04 -9.32 -5.36
C VAL A 82 9.33 -10.17 -4.31
N ILE A 83 8.52 -11.14 -4.70
CA ILE A 83 7.75 -12.00 -3.78
C ILE A 83 8.58 -13.19 -3.28
N SER A 84 9.47 -13.73 -4.11
CA SER A 84 10.19 -14.98 -3.83
C SER A 84 10.93 -15.02 -2.49
N PRO A 85 11.69 -13.99 -2.08
CA PRO A 85 12.41 -14.02 -0.81
C PRO A 85 11.47 -14.21 0.39
N ALA A 86 10.40 -13.42 0.45
CA ALA A 86 9.41 -13.52 1.52
C ALA A 86 8.72 -14.89 1.52
N PHE A 87 8.40 -15.43 0.35
CA PHE A 87 7.79 -16.73 0.21
C PHE A 87 8.69 -17.86 0.76
N PHE A 88 9.96 -17.88 0.37
CA PHE A 88 10.91 -18.89 0.86
C PHE A 88 11.18 -18.77 2.36
N ILE A 89 11.31 -17.54 2.88
CA ILE A 89 11.50 -17.29 4.32
C ILE A 89 10.27 -17.80 5.10
N ILE A 90 9.05 -17.50 4.63
CA ILE A 90 7.84 -17.96 5.30
C ILE A 90 7.74 -19.49 5.25
N LEU A 91 8.07 -20.13 4.12
CA LEU A 91 8.10 -21.60 4.02
C LEU A 91 9.09 -22.21 5.02
N ALA A 92 10.29 -21.66 5.12
CA ALA A 92 11.30 -22.13 6.08
C ALA A 92 10.80 -21.96 7.53
N ILE A 93 10.19 -20.81 7.85
CA ILE A 93 9.60 -20.56 9.17
C ILE A 93 8.48 -21.57 9.45
N VAL A 94 7.57 -21.82 8.51
CA VAL A 94 6.44 -22.76 8.68
C VAL A 94 6.96 -24.18 8.91
N ALA A 95 8.01 -24.61 8.21
CA ALA A 95 8.61 -25.90 8.42
C ALA A 95 9.19 -26.07 9.83
N CYS A 96 9.76 -25.00 10.41
CA CYS A 96 10.35 -25.00 11.74
C CYS A 96 9.36 -24.70 12.86
N ILE A 97 8.30 -23.93 12.59
CA ILE A 97 7.40 -23.37 13.62
C ILE A 97 6.65 -24.44 14.41
N ARG A 98 6.39 -25.58 13.80
CA ARG A 98 5.73 -26.72 14.41
C ARG A 98 6.48 -27.23 15.65
N ASN A 99 7.81 -27.20 15.63
CA ASN A 99 8.66 -27.54 16.75
C ASN A 99 8.85 -26.37 17.72
N LEU A 100 8.97 -25.15 17.21
CA LEU A 100 9.13 -23.93 17.99
C LEU A 100 7.91 -23.61 18.84
N LEU A 101 6.70 -23.86 18.35
CA LEU A 101 5.46 -23.65 19.10
C LEU A 101 5.30 -24.57 20.34
N LYS A 102 6.14 -25.58 20.50
CA LYS A 102 6.16 -26.40 21.74
C LYS A 102 6.74 -25.62 22.91
N TYR A 103 7.58 -24.61 22.66
CA TYR A 103 8.22 -23.81 23.70
C TYR A 103 7.29 -22.68 24.18
N PRO A 104 7.04 -22.57 25.51
CA PRO A 104 6.18 -21.54 26.07
C PRO A 104 6.64 -20.11 25.74
N GLY A 105 7.96 -19.87 25.68
CA GLY A 105 8.53 -18.57 25.32
C GLY A 105 8.16 -18.10 23.92
N VAL A 106 8.12 -19.00 22.94
CA VAL A 106 7.72 -18.68 21.56
C VAL A 106 6.24 -18.30 21.51
N LYS A 107 5.39 -19.00 22.23
CA LYS A 107 3.97 -18.66 22.35
C LYS A 107 3.77 -17.29 22.99
N ALA A 108 4.50 -17.00 24.06
CA ALA A 108 4.44 -15.71 24.74
C ALA A 108 4.92 -14.56 23.82
N PHE A 109 6.01 -14.75 23.07
CA PHE A 109 6.51 -13.79 22.09
C PHE A 109 5.47 -13.50 21.00
N LEU A 110 4.88 -14.53 20.39
CA LEU A 110 3.84 -14.36 19.37
C LEU A 110 2.57 -13.72 19.93
N ALA A 111 2.20 -14.03 21.18
CA ALA A 111 1.08 -13.39 21.85
C ALA A 111 1.32 -11.89 22.08
N GLY A 112 2.56 -11.51 22.45
CA GLY A 112 2.98 -10.12 22.60
C GLY A 112 3.09 -9.35 21.29
N ALA A 113 3.42 -10.01 20.17
CA ALA A 113 3.50 -9.39 18.85
C ALA A 113 2.13 -8.92 18.33
N ARG A 114 1.04 -9.60 18.67
CA ARG A 114 -0.32 -9.25 18.21
C ARG A 114 -0.75 -7.81 18.56
N PRO A 115 -0.66 -7.35 19.81
CA PRO A 115 -1.01 -5.97 20.14
C PRO A 115 -0.07 -4.95 19.49
N CYS A 116 1.20 -5.29 19.28
CA CYS A 116 2.14 -4.41 18.56
C CYS A 116 1.71 -4.19 17.10
N VAL A 117 1.32 -5.26 16.40
CA VAL A 117 0.80 -5.16 15.03
C VAL A 117 -0.50 -4.35 15.01
N ALA A 118 -1.41 -4.57 15.95
CA ALA A 118 -2.65 -3.79 16.06
C ALA A 118 -2.34 -2.29 16.30
N ALA A 119 -1.38 -1.98 17.18
CA ALA A 119 -0.96 -0.61 17.45
C ALA A 119 -0.34 0.06 16.20
N LEU A 120 0.47 -0.66 15.42
CA LEU A 120 1.02 -0.15 14.15
C LEU A 120 -0.08 0.16 13.14
N ILE A 121 -1.07 -0.71 12.99
CA ILE A 121 -2.21 -0.47 12.10
C ILE A 121 -3.00 0.76 12.55
N LEU A 122 -3.28 0.88 13.85
CA LEU A 122 -3.98 2.06 14.39
C LEU A 122 -3.16 3.34 14.22
N ALA A 123 -1.85 3.31 14.49
CA ALA A 123 -0.97 4.45 14.30
C ALA A 123 -0.98 4.91 12.83
N THR A 124 -0.88 3.97 11.89
CA THR A 124 -0.95 4.27 10.45
C THR A 124 -2.32 4.85 10.07
N ALA A 125 -3.41 4.30 10.58
CA ALA A 125 -4.75 4.82 10.32
C ALA A 125 -4.92 6.26 10.85
N VAL A 126 -4.39 6.54 12.05
CA VAL A 126 -4.42 7.89 12.65
C VAL A 126 -3.57 8.86 11.84
N THR A 127 -2.34 8.50 11.50
CA THR A 127 -1.45 9.37 10.72
C THR A 127 -1.98 9.65 9.32
N MET A 128 -2.53 8.63 8.64
CA MET A 128 -3.17 8.82 7.33
C MET A 128 -4.44 9.68 7.44
N GLY A 129 -5.23 9.47 8.50
CA GLY A 129 -6.41 10.31 8.77
C GLY A 129 -6.04 11.77 9.01
N LEU A 130 -5.04 12.02 9.86
CA LEU A 130 -4.53 13.38 10.11
C LEU A 130 -3.99 14.03 8.83
N SER A 131 -3.24 13.28 8.02
CA SER A 131 -2.73 13.76 6.74
C SER A 131 -3.86 14.09 5.75
N ALA A 132 -4.89 13.26 5.68
CA ALA A 132 -6.00 13.45 4.74
C ALA A 132 -6.92 14.61 5.12
N PHE A 133 -7.21 14.80 6.43
CA PHE A 133 -8.19 15.79 6.87
C PHE A 133 -7.58 17.11 7.31
N LEU A 134 -6.37 17.11 7.83
CA LEU A 134 -5.69 18.30 8.36
C LEU A 134 -4.54 18.79 7.47
N GLY A 135 -4.24 18.06 6.37
CA GLY A 135 -3.14 18.40 5.47
C GLY A 135 -1.74 18.25 6.08
N ILE A 136 -1.64 17.68 7.29
CA ILE A 136 -0.37 17.54 8.03
C ILE A 136 0.40 16.36 7.42
N ARG A 137 1.33 16.66 6.50
CA ARG A 137 2.26 15.67 5.94
C ARG A 137 3.61 15.64 6.66
N GLN A 138 4.00 16.79 7.24
CA GLN A 138 5.21 16.93 8.07
C GLN A 138 4.96 17.91 9.22
N THR A 139 5.81 17.84 10.25
CA THR A 139 5.68 18.60 11.50
C THR A 139 5.75 20.15 11.34
N ALA A 140 5.99 20.67 10.14
CA ALA A 140 6.12 22.08 9.82
C ALA A 140 5.03 22.62 8.87
N ASP A 141 4.06 21.81 8.47
CA ASP A 141 3.01 22.24 7.53
C ASP A 141 1.91 23.06 8.23
N SER A 142 1.46 24.12 7.57
CA SER A 142 0.30 24.90 8.00
C SER A 142 -0.96 24.01 7.95
N LEU A 143 -1.76 24.09 9.01
CA LEU A 143 -3.06 23.43 9.10
C LEU A 143 -3.97 23.87 7.96
N ASN A 144 -4.21 22.98 7.02
CA ASN A 144 -5.13 23.19 5.91
C ASN A 144 -6.26 22.16 6.03
N ILE A 145 -7.34 22.55 6.72
CA ILE A 145 -8.45 21.65 7.00
C ILE A 145 -9.28 21.46 5.72
N ASP A 146 -9.34 20.22 5.24
CA ASP A 146 -10.23 19.84 4.14
C ASP A 146 -11.66 19.59 4.66
N TYR A 147 -12.45 20.68 4.72
CA TYR A 147 -13.85 20.61 5.15
C TYR A 147 -14.70 19.71 4.23
N VAL A 148 -14.37 19.66 2.94
CA VAL A 148 -15.09 18.83 1.96
C VAL A 148 -14.81 17.35 2.20
N GLY A 149 -13.55 17.00 2.40
CA GLY A 149 -13.15 15.63 2.75
C GLY A 149 -13.77 15.16 4.06
N LEU A 150 -13.78 16.01 5.10
CA LEU A 150 -14.45 15.74 6.37
C LEU A 150 -15.96 15.51 6.22
N PHE A 151 -16.63 16.32 5.43
CA PHE A 151 -18.08 16.19 5.16
C PHE A 151 -18.41 14.87 4.47
N ILE A 152 -17.65 14.53 3.41
CA ILE A 152 -17.77 13.25 2.70
C ILE A 152 -17.53 12.06 3.64
N PHE A 153 -16.51 12.15 4.50
CA PHE A 153 -16.20 11.10 5.47
C PHE A 153 -17.39 10.82 6.41
N PHE A 154 -17.97 11.86 7.01
CA PHE A 154 -19.13 11.68 7.91
C PHE A 154 -20.37 11.14 7.19
N ILE A 155 -20.59 11.53 5.93
CA ILE A 155 -21.67 10.96 5.12
C ILE A 155 -21.45 9.47 4.90
N LEU A 156 -20.23 9.06 4.51
CA LEU A 156 -19.91 7.66 4.25
C LEU A 156 -19.99 6.80 5.52
N VAL A 157 -19.54 7.32 6.66
CA VAL A 157 -19.71 6.65 7.97
C VAL A 157 -21.20 6.51 8.31
N GLY A 158 -21.99 7.54 8.09
CA GLY A 158 -23.45 7.50 8.28
C GLY A 158 -24.11 6.42 7.41
N ILE A 159 -23.75 6.37 6.13
CA ILE A 159 -24.26 5.36 5.19
C ILE A 159 -23.88 3.95 5.65
N ASP A 160 -22.63 3.71 6.10
CA ASP A 160 -22.21 2.40 6.59
C ASP A 160 -22.97 1.97 7.84
N ILE A 161 -23.14 2.88 8.80
CA ILE A 161 -23.91 2.63 10.03
C ILE A 161 -25.37 2.29 9.71
N VAL A 162 -26.02 3.06 8.84
CA VAL A 162 -27.41 2.84 8.44
C VAL A 162 -27.55 1.51 7.69
N ALA A 163 -26.63 1.21 6.77
CA ALA A 163 -26.64 -0.03 6.01
C ALA A 163 -26.46 -1.27 6.91
N ARG A 164 -25.59 -1.18 7.91
CA ARG A 164 -25.40 -2.24 8.92
C ARG A 164 -26.66 -2.46 9.77
N LYS A 165 -27.35 -1.37 10.16
CA LYS A 165 -28.58 -1.46 10.92
C LYS A 165 -29.76 -1.98 10.08
N ALA A 166 -29.92 -1.50 8.85
CA ALA A 166 -31.07 -1.80 7.99
C ALA A 166 -31.00 -3.19 7.34
N LYS A 167 -29.83 -3.61 6.83
CA LYS A 167 -29.70 -4.83 6.02
C LYS A 167 -28.80 -5.91 6.60
N ARG A 168 -28.19 -5.72 7.77
CA ARG A 168 -27.17 -6.64 8.38
C ARG A 168 -26.04 -7.05 7.43
N LYS A 169 -25.87 -6.38 6.29
CA LYS A 169 -24.80 -6.64 5.32
C LYS A 169 -23.77 -5.52 5.35
N LYS A 170 -22.51 -5.87 5.36
CA LYS A 170 -21.40 -4.92 5.20
C LYS A 170 -21.38 -4.45 3.76
N ILE A 171 -21.24 -3.13 3.55
CA ILE A 171 -21.05 -2.55 2.21
C ILE A 171 -19.65 -3.00 1.71
N SER A 172 -19.57 -3.37 0.44
CA SER A 172 -18.29 -3.70 -0.19
C SER A 172 -17.36 -2.46 -0.18
N PRO A 173 -16.07 -2.62 0.13
CA PRO A 173 -15.11 -1.52 0.06
C PRO A 173 -15.08 -0.82 -1.30
N ILE A 174 -15.25 -1.57 -2.39
CA ILE A 174 -15.31 -1.04 -3.76
C ILE A 174 -16.50 -0.07 -3.92
N LEU A 175 -17.66 -0.42 -3.38
CA LEU A 175 -18.84 0.45 -3.45
C LEU A 175 -18.62 1.74 -2.64
N MET A 176 -17.94 1.66 -1.49
CA MET A 176 -17.59 2.84 -0.69
C MET A 176 -16.63 3.78 -1.44
N ILE A 177 -15.65 3.24 -2.16
CA ILE A 177 -14.72 4.02 -2.99
C ILE A 177 -15.48 4.71 -4.13
N LEU A 178 -16.36 4.01 -4.83
CA LEU A 178 -17.17 4.60 -5.91
C LEU A 178 -18.11 5.70 -5.39
N LEU A 179 -18.75 5.49 -4.25
CA LEU A 179 -19.59 6.51 -3.62
C LEU A 179 -18.78 7.73 -3.20
N SER A 180 -17.60 7.53 -2.62
CA SER A 180 -16.69 8.62 -2.26
C SER A 180 -16.26 9.43 -3.48
N ALA A 181 -15.90 8.77 -4.58
CA ALA A 181 -15.51 9.41 -5.83
C ALA A 181 -16.68 10.24 -6.42
N CYS A 182 -17.88 9.68 -6.47
CA CYS A 182 -19.07 10.40 -6.95
C CYS A 182 -19.37 11.63 -6.09
N LEU A 183 -19.35 11.50 -4.76
CA LEU A 183 -19.57 12.61 -3.85
C LEU A 183 -18.48 13.69 -3.98
N GLY A 184 -17.20 13.29 -4.14
CA GLY A 184 -16.09 14.21 -4.34
C GLY A 184 -16.24 15.03 -5.62
N ILE A 185 -16.63 14.39 -6.74
CA ILE A 185 -16.90 15.08 -8.01
C ILE A 185 -18.07 16.05 -7.88
N LEU A 186 -19.18 15.62 -7.27
CA LEU A 186 -20.36 16.46 -7.07
C LEU A 186 -20.03 17.68 -6.19
N CYS A 187 -19.34 17.49 -5.07
CA CYS A 187 -18.94 18.60 -4.21
C CYS A 187 -18.03 19.58 -4.94
N ASN A 188 -17.08 19.10 -5.74
CA ASN A 188 -16.17 19.96 -6.50
C ASN A 188 -16.90 20.76 -7.58
N LEU A 189 -17.84 20.14 -8.29
CA LEU A 189 -18.69 20.83 -9.29
C LEU A 189 -19.53 21.92 -8.63
N VAL A 190 -20.12 21.63 -7.48
CA VAL A 190 -20.94 22.62 -6.73
C VAL A 190 -20.05 23.77 -6.25
N THR A 191 -18.88 23.49 -5.68
CA THR A 191 -17.97 24.53 -5.19
C THR A 191 -17.47 25.44 -6.33
N ARG A 192 -17.20 24.87 -7.51
CA ARG A 192 -16.81 25.65 -8.71
C ARG A 192 -17.96 26.46 -9.31
N SER A 193 -19.21 26.07 -9.06
CA SER A 193 -20.40 26.82 -9.56
C SER A 193 -20.72 28.03 -8.69
N PHE A 194 -20.18 28.10 -7.46
CA PHE A 194 -20.39 29.21 -6.50
C PHE A 194 -19.14 30.09 -6.31
N ALA A 195 -18.00 29.77 -6.93
CA ALA A 195 -16.78 30.58 -6.94
C ALA A 195 -16.61 31.30 -8.28
#